data_e286cffc25972b8178b22fe04513e4aa
#
_entry.id   e286cffc25972b8178b22fe04513e4aa
#
_cell.length_a   1.000
_cell.length_b   1.000
_cell.length_c   1.000
_cell.angle_alpha   90.00
_cell.angle_beta   90.00
_cell.angle_gamma   90.00
#
_symmetry.space_group_name_H-M   'P 1'
#
loop_
_entity.id
_entity.type
_entity.pdbx_description
1 polymer ?
#
loop_
_entity_poly.entity_id
_entity_poly.type
_entity_poly.pdbx_seq_one_letter_code
_entity_poly.pdbx_strand_id
1 'polypeptide(L)'
;MSDDELFARIAPLFDVGSFSDARVLIAGCGSGGGQVALQLAMSGIRKFALYDSDVLEAENIIRHICGRRYLGHKKVDAVADVLLDRNSALEIERYPVDLMACADLVDQVRQSSVVVLATDNDPTRFRLNQVCVETKTPFVIGKVFTRGIGGEIFAYRPDEGGCLACLEGALERSQFRHGVREIDLVSEEERQKMYGLEIPEIKDSPGLNVDIAFIAAFHTRFVLDAIARALTERPKFLQPIEKNYLVWGNRPVHPFSKHFELQRIQVHAQEGCLICNNGDTQ
;
A
#
# COMPACT_ATOMS: atom_id res chain seq x y z
N MET A 1 -16.46 -1.06 25.48
CA MET A 1 -16.96 -1.97 24.43
C MET A 1 -15.95 -3.10 24.33
N SER A 2 -16.38 -4.35 24.49
CA SER A 2 -15.50 -5.51 24.35
C SER A 2 -15.20 -5.79 22.86
N ASP A 3 -14.12 -6.53 22.57
CA ASP A 3 -13.83 -6.97 21.20
C ASP A 3 -14.95 -7.84 20.63
N ASP A 4 -15.57 -8.68 21.46
CA ASP A 4 -16.70 -9.53 21.05
C ASP A 4 -17.89 -8.70 20.56
N GLU A 5 -18.18 -7.57 21.22
CA GLU A 5 -19.22 -6.63 20.76
C GLU A 5 -18.79 -5.91 19.48
N LEU A 6 -17.54 -5.44 19.41
CA LEU A 6 -17.02 -4.68 18.28
C LEU A 6 -17.00 -5.51 16.99
N PHE A 7 -16.56 -6.76 17.08
CA PHE A 7 -16.39 -7.65 15.94
C PHE A 7 -17.52 -8.68 15.75
N ALA A 8 -18.61 -8.59 16.50
CA ALA A 8 -19.71 -9.56 16.47
C ALA A 8 -20.24 -9.90 15.07
N ARG A 9 -20.23 -8.93 14.14
CA ARG A 9 -20.73 -9.14 12.78
C ARG A 9 -19.75 -9.86 11.85
N ILE A 10 -18.45 -9.78 12.13
CA ILE A 10 -17.42 -10.45 11.31
C ILE A 10 -16.90 -11.74 11.95
N ALA A 11 -17.10 -11.94 13.26
CA ALA A 11 -16.72 -13.16 13.95
C ALA A 11 -17.22 -14.46 13.30
N PRO A 12 -18.42 -14.52 12.68
CA PRO A 12 -18.86 -15.72 11.94
C PRO A 12 -18.05 -15.99 10.66
N LEU A 13 -17.32 -14.99 10.12
CA LEU A 13 -16.52 -15.13 8.91
C LEU A 13 -15.14 -15.70 9.20
N PHE A 14 -14.52 -15.25 10.29
CA PHE A 14 -13.24 -15.75 10.76
C PHE A 14 -12.98 -15.30 12.21
N ASP A 15 -12.12 -16.02 12.90
CA ASP A 15 -11.64 -15.63 14.22
C ASP A 15 -10.70 -14.42 14.10
N VAL A 16 -11.20 -13.25 14.54
CA VAL A 16 -10.41 -11.99 14.54
C VAL A 16 -9.20 -12.09 15.47
N GLY A 17 -9.28 -12.90 16.52
CA GLY A 17 -8.19 -13.14 17.47
C GLY A 17 -6.95 -13.73 16.81
N SER A 18 -7.11 -14.45 15.68
CA SER A 18 -6.00 -15.01 14.92
C SER A 18 -5.03 -13.95 14.38
N PHE A 19 -5.46 -12.69 14.28
CA PHE A 19 -4.63 -11.56 13.83
C PHE A 19 -4.09 -10.66 14.96
N SER A 20 -4.43 -10.96 16.21
CA SER A 20 -4.09 -10.08 17.36
C SER A 20 -2.60 -9.83 17.53
N ASP A 21 -1.76 -10.79 17.16
CA ASP A 21 -0.31 -10.69 17.28
C ASP A 21 0.38 -10.06 16.07
N ALA A 22 -0.34 -9.93 14.95
CA ALA A 22 0.19 -9.33 13.76
C ALA A 22 0.50 -7.83 13.97
N ARG A 23 1.78 -7.45 13.82
CA ARG A 23 2.22 -6.06 13.83
C ARG A 23 2.39 -5.58 12.40
N VAL A 24 1.71 -4.50 12.05
CA VAL A 24 1.75 -3.91 10.71
C VAL A 24 2.48 -2.57 10.74
N LEU A 25 3.56 -2.48 9.96
CA LEU A 25 4.24 -1.21 9.72
C LEU A 25 3.58 -0.51 8.54
N ILE A 26 3.09 0.71 8.75
CA ILE A 26 2.50 1.58 7.71
C ILE A 26 3.53 2.65 7.35
N ALA A 27 4.12 2.52 6.18
CA ALA A 27 5.04 3.51 5.60
C ALA A 27 4.24 4.51 4.76
N GLY A 28 3.98 5.68 5.33
CA GLY A 28 3.14 6.73 4.78
C GLY A 28 1.70 6.68 5.33
N CYS A 29 1.32 7.73 6.07
CA CYS A 29 -0.02 7.92 6.65
C CYS A 29 -0.86 8.92 5.83
N GLY A 30 -0.60 9.04 4.54
CA GLY A 30 -1.38 9.84 3.61
C GLY A 30 -2.76 9.23 3.32
N SER A 31 -3.40 9.70 2.24
CA SER A 31 -4.77 9.29 1.86
C SER A 31 -4.92 7.77 1.69
N GLY A 32 -3.94 7.11 1.06
CA GLY A 32 -3.96 5.65 0.87
C GLY A 32 -3.62 4.89 2.13
N GLY A 33 -2.47 5.20 2.76
CA GLY A 33 -1.99 4.49 3.95
C GLY A 33 -2.93 4.64 5.15
N GLY A 34 -3.50 5.83 5.36
CA GLY A 34 -4.52 6.05 6.38
C GLY A 34 -5.76 5.19 6.18
N GLN A 35 -6.23 5.05 4.92
CA GLN A 35 -7.37 4.18 4.62
C GLN A 35 -7.04 2.70 4.84
N VAL A 36 -5.84 2.24 4.44
CA VAL A 36 -5.38 0.87 4.69
C VAL A 36 -5.31 0.60 6.18
N ALA A 37 -4.71 1.51 6.98
CA ALA A 37 -4.62 1.37 8.43
C ALA A 37 -6.00 1.25 9.07
N LEU A 38 -6.96 2.10 8.67
CA LEU A 38 -8.34 2.06 9.17
C LEU A 38 -9.02 0.73 8.81
N GLN A 39 -8.92 0.27 7.58
CA GLN A 39 -9.52 -0.98 7.14
C GLN A 39 -8.91 -2.19 7.85
N LEU A 40 -7.59 -2.20 8.09
CA LEU A 40 -6.92 -3.25 8.85
C LEU A 40 -7.37 -3.27 10.31
N ALA A 41 -7.45 -2.12 10.99
CA ALA A 41 -7.97 -2.01 12.34
C ALA A 41 -9.41 -2.53 12.45
N MET A 42 -10.26 -2.20 11.47
CA MET A 42 -11.63 -2.69 11.37
C MET A 42 -11.71 -4.18 10.97
N SER A 43 -10.61 -4.79 10.55
CA SER A 43 -10.49 -6.23 10.24
C SER A 43 -9.82 -7.05 11.35
N GLY A 44 -9.54 -6.44 12.51
CA GLY A 44 -9.02 -7.14 13.68
C GLY A 44 -7.51 -7.03 13.90
N ILE A 45 -6.77 -6.30 13.05
CA ILE A 45 -5.36 -5.99 13.34
C ILE A 45 -5.30 -5.01 14.51
N ARG A 46 -4.41 -5.30 15.49
CA ARG A 46 -4.31 -4.52 16.72
C ARG A 46 -3.02 -3.73 16.87
N LYS A 47 -1.92 -4.17 16.26
CA LYS A 47 -0.59 -3.58 16.47
C LYS A 47 -0.12 -2.86 15.22
N PHE A 48 0.12 -1.56 15.36
CA PHE A 48 0.54 -0.69 14.26
C PHE A 48 1.80 0.09 14.60
N ALA A 49 2.69 0.24 13.63
CA ALA A 49 3.77 1.21 13.62
C ALA A 49 3.52 2.19 12.46
N LEU A 50 3.16 3.42 12.77
CA LEU A 50 2.79 4.45 11.79
C LEU A 50 3.96 5.38 11.53
N TYR A 51 4.40 5.49 10.28
CA TYR A 51 5.50 6.36 9.83
C TYR A 51 5.02 7.40 8.82
N ASP A 52 5.21 8.67 9.15
CA ASP A 52 4.98 9.80 8.25
C ASP A 52 5.55 11.07 8.87
N SER A 53 6.37 11.84 8.16
CA SER A 53 6.97 13.08 8.65
C SER A 53 6.05 14.29 8.55
N ASP A 54 4.99 14.21 7.74
CA ASP A 54 4.18 15.35 7.35
C ASP A 54 3.14 15.76 8.40
N VAL A 55 2.59 16.93 8.16
CA VAL A 55 1.38 17.44 8.83
C VAL A 55 0.17 17.32 7.90
N LEU A 56 -1.03 17.28 8.47
CA LEU A 56 -2.26 17.26 7.71
C LEU A 56 -2.60 18.69 7.25
N GLU A 57 -2.71 18.87 5.95
CA GLU A 57 -3.01 20.13 5.29
C GLU A 57 -4.45 20.19 4.76
N ALA A 58 -4.92 21.39 4.43
CA ALA A 58 -6.31 21.60 4.00
C ALA A 58 -6.66 20.82 2.73
N GLU A 59 -5.74 20.72 1.78
CA GLU A 59 -5.90 19.98 0.52
C GLU A 59 -5.99 18.47 0.70
N ASN A 60 -5.50 17.95 1.84
CA ASN A 60 -5.60 16.53 2.15
C ASN A 60 -7.02 16.12 2.57
N ILE A 61 -7.79 17.01 3.17
CA ILE A 61 -9.06 16.70 3.88
C ILE A 61 -10.07 15.95 3.03
N ILE A 62 -10.21 16.31 1.75
CA ILE A 62 -11.22 15.70 0.85
C ILE A 62 -10.91 14.25 0.46
N ARG A 63 -9.69 13.80 0.70
CA ARG A 63 -9.23 12.45 0.33
C ARG A 63 -8.68 11.65 1.51
N HIS A 64 -8.43 12.28 2.66
CA HIS A 64 -7.87 11.66 3.85
C HIS A 64 -8.98 11.14 4.78
N ILE A 65 -8.65 10.14 5.63
CA ILE A 65 -9.59 9.64 6.66
C ILE A 65 -9.79 10.64 7.80
N CYS A 66 -8.82 11.54 8.00
CA CYS A 66 -8.86 12.56 9.04
C CYS A 66 -9.59 13.81 8.54
N GLY A 67 -10.49 14.36 9.36
CA GLY A 67 -11.26 15.55 9.05
C GLY A 67 -10.59 16.86 9.51
N ARG A 68 -11.29 17.98 9.35
CA ARG A 68 -10.79 19.35 9.61
C ARG A 68 -10.23 19.59 11.01
N ARG A 69 -10.70 18.85 12.03
CA ARG A 69 -10.23 18.99 13.41
C ARG A 69 -8.74 18.66 13.58
N TYR A 70 -8.15 17.93 12.61
CA TYR A 70 -6.74 17.53 12.63
C TYR A 70 -5.82 18.41 11.77
N LEU A 71 -6.32 19.52 11.22
CA LEU A 71 -5.47 20.45 10.46
C LEU A 71 -4.27 20.91 11.28
N GLY A 72 -3.07 20.79 10.71
CA GLY A 72 -1.81 21.12 11.37
C GLY A 72 -1.26 20.06 12.33
N HIS A 73 -1.98 18.97 12.58
CA HIS A 73 -1.45 17.84 13.36
C HIS A 73 -0.53 16.98 12.49
N LYS A 74 0.42 16.29 13.11
CA LYS A 74 1.18 15.23 12.42
C LYS A 74 0.23 14.17 11.89
N LYS A 75 0.45 13.72 10.65
CA LYS A 75 -0.42 12.69 10.02
C LYS A 75 -0.49 11.42 10.85
N VAL A 76 0.65 10.97 11.44
CA VAL A 76 0.67 9.78 12.31
C VAL A 76 -0.22 9.93 13.54
N ASP A 77 -0.27 11.14 14.15
CA ASP A 77 -1.10 11.40 15.32
C ASP A 77 -2.58 11.43 14.93
N ALA A 78 -2.91 12.14 13.86
CA ALA A 78 -4.27 12.25 13.36
C ALA A 78 -4.86 10.87 12.96
N VAL A 79 -4.07 10.05 12.27
CA VAL A 79 -4.46 8.69 11.89
C VAL A 79 -4.63 7.83 13.14
N ALA A 80 -3.66 7.83 14.06
CA ALA A 80 -3.76 7.05 15.30
C ALA A 80 -5.02 7.38 16.09
N ASP A 81 -5.36 8.66 16.22
CA ASP A 81 -6.58 9.08 16.93
C ASP A 81 -7.87 8.58 16.26
N VAL A 82 -7.92 8.60 14.91
CA VAL A 82 -9.06 8.03 14.16
C VAL A 82 -9.17 6.51 14.36
N LEU A 83 -8.05 5.80 14.42
CA LEU A 83 -8.04 4.36 14.69
C LEU A 83 -8.51 4.05 16.13
N LEU A 84 -7.99 4.78 17.12
CA LEU A 84 -8.34 4.63 18.53
C LEU A 84 -9.81 5.00 18.82
N ASP A 85 -10.40 5.92 18.05
CA ASP A 85 -11.84 6.22 18.11
C ASP A 85 -12.70 5.01 17.66
N ARG A 86 -12.16 4.14 16.79
CA ARG A 86 -12.82 2.88 16.37
C ARG A 86 -12.61 1.77 17.37
N ASN A 87 -11.38 1.61 17.84
CA ASN A 87 -11.03 0.58 18.82
C ASN A 87 -9.96 1.10 19.77
N SER A 88 -10.32 1.37 21.01
CA SER A 88 -9.43 1.88 22.05
C SER A 88 -8.40 0.84 22.55
N ALA A 89 -8.54 -0.43 22.17
CA ALA A 89 -7.60 -1.51 22.53
C ALA A 89 -6.43 -1.66 21.54
N LEU A 90 -6.31 -0.75 20.52
CA LEU A 90 -5.20 -0.79 19.58
C LEU A 90 -3.89 -0.34 20.23
N GLU A 91 -2.81 -1.03 19.86
CA GLU A 91 -1.43 -0.69 20.20
C GLU A 91 -0.80 0.05 19.01
N ILE A 92 -0.60 1.36 19.13
CA ILE A 92 -0.14 2.21 18.02
C ILE A 92 1.14 2.94 18.41
N GLU A 93 2.23 2.56 17.78
CA GLU A 93 3.50 3.28 17.78
C GLU A 93 3.46 4.39 16.72
N ARG A 94 3.88 5.61 17.06
CA ARG A 94 3.80 6.79 16.20
C ARG A 94 5.20 7.31 15.93
N TYR A 95 5.61 7.35 14.68
CA TYR A 95 6.91 7.79 14.23
C TYR A 95 6.76 8.97 13.27
N PRO A 96 6.72 10.23 13.78
CA PRO A 96 6.59 11.43 12.95
C PRO A 96 7.93 11.80 12.29
N VAL A 97 8.56 10.86 11.61
CA VAL A 97 9.90 10.97 11.02
C VAL A 97 9.93 10.43 9.59
N ASP A 98 10.90 10.92 8.83
CA ASP A 98 11.21 10.32 7.52
C ASP A 98 11.83 8.94 7.71
N LEU A 99 11.27 7.94 7.05
CA LEU A 99 11.76 6.56 7.07
C LEU A 99 13.22 6.44 6.61
N MET A 100 13.67 7.31 5.71
CA MET A 100 15.06 7.32 5.24
C MET A 100 16.04 7.74 6.34
N ALA A 101 15.57 8.50 7.33
CA ALA A 101 16.37 8.94 8.48
C ALA A 101 16.23 8.03 9.71
N CYS A 102 15.43 6.96 9.63
CA CYS A 102 15.16 6.05 10.74
C CYS A 102 16.36 5.10 10.95
N ALA A 103 17.10 5.27 12.05
CA ALA A 103 18.30 4.49 12.32
C ALA A 103 18.02 3.00 12.62
N ASP A 104 16.86 2.70 13.20
CA ASP A 104 16.41 1.36 13.60
C ASP A 104 15.44 0.72 12.58
N LEU A 105 15.35 1.26 11.35
CA LEU A 105 14.42 0.80 10.31
C LEU A 105 14.47 -0.71 10.08
N VAL A 106 15.67 -1.29 10.06
CA VAL A 106 15.85 -2.74 9.83
C VAL A 106 15.18 -3.55 10.94
N ASP A 107 15.34 -3.12 12.20
CA ASP A 107 14.76 -3.81 13.34
C ASP A 107 13.23 -3.60 13.39
N GLN A 108 12.74 -2.44 13.04
CA GLN A 108 11.31 -2.14 12.93
C GLN A 108 10.63 -3.00 11.85
N VAL A 109 11.27 -3.16 10.70
CA VAL A 109 10.79 -4.03 9.62
C VAL A 109 10.83 -5.50 10.07
N ARG A 110 11.92 -5.96 10.67
CA ARG A 110 12.07 -7.35 11.15
C ARG A 110 11.01 -7.74 12.18
N GLN A 111 10.60 -6.81 13.05
CA GLN A 111 9.55 -7.03 14.05
C GLN A 111 8.13 -6.98 13.47
N SER A 112 7.98 -6.62 12.20
CA SER A 112 6.67 -6.50 11.55
C SER A 112 6.27 -7.79 10.84
N SER A 113 5.02 -8.16 10.96
CA SER A 113 4.44 -9.28 10.20
C SER A 113 4.31 -8.94 8.71
N VAL A 114 4.12 -7.66 8.40
CA VAL A 114 4.02 -7.14 7.04
C VAL A 114 4.27 -5.63 7.03
N VAL A 115 4.85 -5.13 5.94
CA VAL A 115 5.04 -3.70 5.68
C VAL A 115 4.07 -3.23 4.61
N VAL A 116 3.32 -2.18 4.89
CA VAL A 116 2.45 -1.46 3.94
C VAL A 116 3.23 -0.29 3.36
N LEU A 117 3.54 -0.35 2.06
CA LEU A 117 4.22 0.72 1.35
C LEU A 117 3.18 1.65 0.72
N ALA A 118 2.91 2.77 1.38
CA ALA A 118 1.96 3.79 0.94
C ALA A 118 2.60 5.18 0.76
N THR A 119 3.93 5.22 0.61
CA THR A 119 4.69 6.44 0.28
C THR A 119 4.58 6.75 -1.22
N ASP A 120 4.75 8.00 -1.58
CA ASP A 120 4.68 8.50 -2.96
C ASP A 120 6.05 8.64 -3.64
N ASN A 121 7.16 8.50 -2.88
CA ASN A 121 8.52 8.63 -3.41
C ASN A 121 9.22 7.28 -3.62
N ASP A 122 9.89 7.14 -4.75
CA ASP A 122 10.59 5.92 -5.12
C ASP A 122 11.84 5.61 -4.27
N PRO A 123 12.67 6.57 -3.82
CA PRO A 123 13.79 6.26 -2.93
C PRO A 123 13.37 5.49 -1.67
N THR A 124 12.31 5.91 -0.99
CA THR A 124 11.78 5.20 0.18
C THR A 124 11.25 3.81 -0.17
N ARG A 125 10.54 3.68 -1.31
CA ARG A 125 10.04 2.38 -1.80
C ARG A 125 11.16 1.38 -2.04
N PHE A 126 12.22 1.79 -2.73
CA PHE A 126 13.37 0.93 -3.00
C PHE A 126 14.17 0.60 -1.74
N ARG A 127 14.34 1.54 -0.82
CA ARG A 127 14.98 1.29 0.48
C ARG A 127 14.20 0.26 1.30
N LEU A 128 12.88 0.41 1.41
CA LEU A 128 12.03 -0.55 2.09
C LEU A 128 12.03 -1.92 1.40
N ASN A 129 12.00 -1.94 0.06
CA ASN A 129 12.15 -3.19 -0.69
C ASN A 129 13.44 -3.92 -0.32
N GLN A 130 14.59 -3.21 -0.28
CA GLN A 130 15.86 -3.79 0.13
C GLN A 130 15.79 -4.37 1.54
N VAL A 131 15.34 -3.57 2.53
CA VAL A 131 15.27 -4.00 3.93
C VAL A 131 14.29 -5.18 4.10
N CYS A 132 13.14 -5.16 3.44
CA CYS A 132 12.17 -6.25 3.50
C CYS A 132 12.71 -7.55 2.91
N VAL A 133 13.50 -7.47 1.83
CA VAL A 133 14.17 -8.64 1.26
C VAL A 133 15.24 -9.18 2.20
N GLU A 134 16.11 -8.31 2.75
CA GLU A 134 17.16 -8.68 3.71
C GLU A 134 16.59 -9.32 4.98
N THR A 135 15.47 -8.84 5.47
CA THR A 135 14.82 -9.36 6.70
C THR A 135 13.82 -10.48 6.44
N LYS A 136 13.57 -10.83 5.17
CA LYS A 136 12.50 -11.74 4.74
C LYS A 136 11.11 -11.34 5.25
N THR A 137 10.87 -10.06 5.39
CA THR A 137 9.57 -9.51 5.81
C THR A 137 8.71 -9.23 4.58
N PRO A 138 7.49 -9.76 4.46
CA PRO A 138 6.61 -9.47 3.35
C PRO A 138 6.22 -7.98 3.33
N PHE A 139 6.04 -7.44 2.13
CA PHE A 139 5.45 -6.11 1.97
C PHE A 139 4.39 -6.09 0.87
N VAL A 140 3.50 -5.13 0.99
CA VAL A 140 2.52 -4.82 -0.06
C VAL A 140 2.62 -3.34 -0.40
N ILE A 141 2.74 -3.04 -1.69
CA ILE A 141 2.71 -1.68 -2.22
C ILE A 141 1.45 -1.48 -3.06
N GLY A 142 0.80 -0.33 -2.88
CA GLY A 142 -0.33 0.11 -3.70
C GLY A 142 -0.04 1.49 -4.30
N LYS A 143 -0.30 1.63 -5.59
CA LYS A 143 -0.14 2.89 -6.31
C LYS A 143 -1.42 3.21 -7.08
N VAL A 144 -1.90 4.45 -6.97
CA VAL A 144 -2.95 5.01 -7.85
C VAL A 144 -2.25 5.63 -9.04
N PHE A 145 -2.70 5.30 -10.25
CA PHE A 145 -2.22 5.96 -11.45
C PHE A 145 -2.78 7.39 -11.54
N THR A 146 -1.97 8.28 -12.08
CA THR A 146 -2.31 9.68 -12.29
C THR A 146 -3.73 9.85 -12.86
N ARG A 147 -4.48 10.84 -12.35
CA ARG A 147 -5.81 11.22 -12.83
C ARG A 147 -6.87 10.11 -12.74
N GLY A 148 -6.72 9.17 -11.79
CA GLY A 148 -7.70 8.11 -11.55
C GLY A 148 -7.91 7.16 -12.71
N ILE A 149 -6.90 6.97 -13.58
CA ILE A 149 -6.97 6.00 -14.69
C ILE A 149 -7.13 4.58 -14.16
N GLY A 150 -6.54 4.30 -12.99
CA GLY A 150 -6.55 3.01 -12.35
C GLY A 150 -5.53 2.92 -11.25
N GLY A 151 -4.97 1.74 -11.04
CA GLY A 151 -3.92 1.54 -10.05
C GLY A 151 -3.34 0.13 -10.08
N GLU A 152 -2.37 -0.09 -9.21
CA GLU A 152 -1.68 -1.36 -9.09
C GLU A 152 -1.43 -1.74 -7.63
N ILE A 153 -1.41 -3.05 -7.38
CA ILE A 153 -0.95 -3.65 -6.11
C ILE A 153 0.12 -4.68 -6.43
N PHE A 154 1.22 -4.60 -5.73
CA PHE A 154 2.24 -5.64 -5.75
C PHE A 154 2.55 -6.10 -4.33
N ALA A 155 2.63 -7.43 -4.15
CA ALA A 155 3.04 -8.06 -2.91
C ALA A 155 4.36 -8.79 -3.08
N TYR A 156 5.37 -8.40 -2.32
CA TYR A 156 6.56 -9.20 -2.11
C TYR A 156 6.25 -10.28 -1.08
N ARG A 157 6.54 -11.50 -1.43
CA ARG A 157 6.41 -12.67 -0.57
C ARG A 157 7.77 -13.34 -0.51
N PRO A 158 8.39 -13.42 0.66
CA PRO A 158 9.65 -14.15 0.80
C PRO A 158 9.55 -15.55 0.19
N ASP A 159 10.53 -15.91 -0.61
CA ASP A 159 10.66 -17.25 -1.26
C ASP A 159 9.57 -17.60 -2.31
N GLU A 160 8.63 -16.68 -2.62
CA GLU A 160 7.51 -16.94 -3.56
C GLU A 160 7.51 -16.05 -4.83
N GLY A 161 8.58 -15.37 -5.16
CA GLY A 161 8.59 -14.54 -6.36
C GLY A 161 9.62 -13.44 -6.34
N GLY A 162 9.48 -12.49 -7.27
CA GLY A 162 10.36 -11.33 -7.39
C GLY A 162 10.08 -10.25 -6.37
N CYS A 163 11.04 -9.37 -6.16
CA CYS A 163 10.91 -8.15 -5.37
C CYS A 163 10.44 -6.96 -6.23
N LEU A 164 10.35 -5.75 -5.64
CA LEU A 164 9.93 -4.55 -6.38
C LEU A 164 10.87 -4.25 -7.56
N ALA A 165 12.18 -4.47 -7.41
CA ALA A 165 13.12 -4.28 -8.53
C ALA A 165 12.86 -5.26 -9.69
N CYS A 166 12.42 -6.49 -9.39
CA CYS A 166 12.01 -7.46 -10.41
C CYS A 166 10.74 -7.02 -11.14
N LEU A 167 9.75 -6.48 -10.41
CA LEU A 167 8.55 -5.90 -11.01
C LEU A 167 8.92 -4.76 -11.95
N GLU A 168 9.67 -3.78 -11.46
CA GLU A 168 10.06 -2.61 -12.25
C GLU A 168 10.82 -3.01 -13.52
N GLY A 169 11.79 -3.93 -13.41
CA GLY A 169 12.51 -4.45 -14.58
C GLY A 169 11.64 -5.27 -15.54
N ALA A 170 10.60 -5.97 -15.06
CA ALA A 170 9.64 -6.66 -15.92
C ALA A 170 8.75 -5.65 -16.66
N LEU A 171 8.28 -4.61 -15.97
CA LEU A 171 7.46 -3.54 -16.55
C LEU A 171 8.24 -2.74 -17.61
N GLU A 172 9.54 -2.47 -17.39
CA GLU A 172 10.40 -1.79 -18.38
C GLU A 172 10.51 -2.53 -19.71
N ARG A 173 10.48 -3.86 -19.67
CA ARG A 173 10.53 -4.71 -20.87
C ARG A 173 9.15 -4.95 -21.50
N SER A 174 8.07 -4.60 -20.82
CA SER A 174 6.71 -4.82 -21.28
C SER A 174 6.15 -3.59 -21.98
N GLN A 175 5.33 -3.81 -23.02
CA GLN A 175 4.56 -2.73 -23.65
C GLN A 175 3.56 -2.07 -22.69
N PHE A 176 3.24 -2.74 -21.58
CA PHE A 176 2.32 -2.25 -20.56
C PHE A 176 2.82 -0.96 -19.89
N ARG A 177 4.13 -0.91 -19.59
CA ARG A 177 4.71 0.29 -18.97
C ARG A 177 4.76 1.49 -19.93
N HIS A 178 4.99 1.24 -21.21
CA HIS A 178 4.96 2.31 -22.21
C HIS A 178 3.62 3.04 -22.24
N GLY A 179 2.49 2.33 -22.10
CA GLY A 179 1.17 2.94 -22.08
C GLY A 179 0.85 3.77 -20.83
N VAL A 180 1.34 3.37 -19.65
CA VAL A 180 1.05 4.06 -18.38
C VAL A 180 2.07 5.17 -18.10
N ARG A 181 3.34 5.01 -18.51
CA ARG A 181 4.42 6.01 -18.36
C ARG A 181 4.54 7.00 -19.52
N GLU A 182 4.07 6.68 -20.71
CA GLU A 182 4.00 7.68 -21.77
C GLU A 182 3.19 8.90 -21.34
N ILE A 183 2.19 8.73 -20.49
CA ILE A 183 1.46 9.83 -19.88
C ILE A 183 2.33 10.69 -18.96
N ASP A 184 3.33 10.10 -18.30
CA ASP A 184 4.28 10.81 -17.43
C ASP A 184 5.46 11.42 -18.23
N LEU A 185 5.75 10.89 -19.43
CA LEU A 185 6.82 11.35 -20.31
C LEU A 185 6.35 12.36 -21.39
N VAL A 186 5.04 12.50 -21.59
CA VAL A 186 4.47 13.48 -22.55
C VAL A 186 4.62 14.88 -21.97
N SER A 187 4.94 15.83 -22.83
CA SER A 187 5.01 17.24 -22.43
C SER A 187 3.71 17.71 -21.80
N GLU A 188 3.78 18.73 -20.92
CA GLU A 188 2.60 19.29 -20.24
C GLU A 188 1.52 19.72 -21.25
N GLU A 189 1.90 20.26 -22.42
CA GLU A 189 0.97 20.63 -23.50
C GLU A 189 0.25 19.44 -24.13
N GLU A 190 0.94 18.31 -24.28
CA GLU A 190 0.34 17.09 -24.81
C GLU A 190 -0.56 16.43 -23.79
N ARG A 191 -0.20 16.47 -22.49
CA ARG A 191 -1.06 16.03 -21.39
C ARG A 191 -2.37 16.79 -21.34
N GLN A 192 -2.33 18.11 -21.51
CA GLN A 192 -3.52 18.97 -21.55
C GLN A 192 -4.45 18.60 -22.73
N LYS A 193 -3.88 18.38 -23.91
CA LYS A 193 -4.65 17.99 -25.12
C LYS A 193 -5.31 16.61 -25.00
N MET A 194 -4.63 15.63 -24.39
CA MET A 194 -5.17 14.28 -24.22
C MET A 194 -6.41 14.22 -23.31
N TYR A 195 -6.60 15.20 -22.43
CA TYR A 195 -7.70 15.19 -21.43
C TYR A 195 -8.76 16.29 -21.66
N GLY A 196 -8.60 17.14 -22.66
CA GLY A 196 -9.57 18.19 -22.98
C GLY A 196 -9.80 19.22 -21.87
N LEU A 197 -8.85 19.35 -20.94
CA LEU A 197 -8.92 20.25 -19.80
C LEU A 197 -7.74 21.23 -19.86
N GLU A 198 -8.02 22.51 -20.02
CA GLU A 198 -7.08 23.58 -19.72
C GLU A 198 -6.92 23.64 -18.19
N ILE A 199 -5.98 22.88 -17.64
CA ILE A 199 -5.70 22.91 -16.21
C ILE A 199 -4.36 23.60 -16.02
N PRO A 200 -4.33 24.76 -15.33
CA PRO A 200 -3.07 25.41 -14.97
C PRO A 200 -2.25 24.46 -14.10
N GLU A 201 -0.95 24.51 -14.23
CA GLU A 201 0.09 23.70 -13.57
C GLU A 201 -0.40 22.89 -12.37
N ILE A 202 -0.80 21.64 -12.58
CA ILE A 202 -1.08 20.72 -11.50
C ILE A 202 0.27 20.16 -11.07
N LYS A 203 0.85 20.71 -10.01
CA LYS A 203 2.10 20.23 -9.40
C LYS A 203 1.94 18.83 -8.81
N ASP A 204 0.71 18.48 -8.39
CA ASP A 204 0.40 17.21 -7.76
C ASP A 204 -0.58 16.39 -8.60
N SER A 205 -0.39 15.08 -8.58
CA SER A 205 -1.30 14.17 -9.27
C SER A 205 -2.69 14.19 -8.63
N PRO A 206 -3.73 14.71 -9.30
CA PRO A 206 -5.06 14.73 -8.74
C PRO A 206 -5.64 13.32 -8.69
N GLY A 207 -6.21 12.93 -7.55
CA GLY A 207 -6.90 11.66 -7.36
C GLY A 207 -8.19 11.88 -6.59
N LEU A 208 -9.27 11.24 -7.04
CA LEU A 208 -10.53 11.23 -6.31
C LEU A 208 -10.43 10.29 -5.09
N ASN A 209 -11.10 10.66 -4.00
CA ASN A 209 -11.14 9.79 -2.81
C ASN A 209 -11.65 8.39 -3.14
N VAL A 210 -12.63 8.25 -4.04
CA VAL A 210 -13.19 6.95 -4.44
C VAL A 210 -12.15 6.05 -5.11
N ASP A 211 -11.25 6.60 -5.93
CA ASP A 211 -10.18 5.83 -6.58
C ASP A 211 -9.15 5.38 -5.55
N ILE A 212 -8.80 6.26 -4.61
CA ILE A 212 -7.90 5.95 -3.50
C ILE A 212 -8.52 4.88 -2.58
N ALA A 213 -9.81 4.99 -2.25
CA ALA A 213 -10.51 4.01 -1.43
C ALA A 213 -10.58 2.63 -2.10
N PHE A 214 -10.76 2.60 -3.43
CA PHE A 214 -10.80 1.38 -4.21
C PHE A 214 -9.45 0.65 -4.16
N ILE A 215 -8.32 1.38 -4.35
CA ILE A 215 -7.00 0.76 -4.22
C ILE A 215 -6.70 0.36 -2.78
N ALA A 216 -7.06 1.19 -1.80
CA ALA A 216 -6.84 0.86 -0.39
C ALA A 216 -7.56 -0.44 0.00
N ALA A 217 -8.74 -0.72 -0.56
CA ALA A 217 -9.45 -1.98 -0.34
C ALA A 217 -8.69 -3.20 -0.90
N PHE A 218 -8.15 -3.12 -2.11
CA PHE A 218 -7.28 -4.16 -2.65
C PHE A 218 -5.99 -4.29 -1.84
N HIS A 219 -5.35 -3.16 -1.51
CA HIS A 219 -4.13 -3.14 -0.71
C HIS A 219 -4.36 -3.86 0.63
N THR A 220 -5.43 -3.52 1.34
CA THR A 220 -5.82 -4.18 2.60
C THR A 220 -6.01 -5.68 2.42
N ARG A 221 -6.69 -6.12 1.34
CA ARG A 221 -6.89 -7.56 1.06
C ARG A 221 -5.57 -8.30 0.84
N PHE A 222 -4.60 -7.69 0.16
CA PHE A 222 -3.27 -8.27 -0.02
C PHE A 222 -2.46 -8.31 1.29
N VAL A 223 -2.59 -7.29 2.14
CA VAL A 223 -1.98 -7.28 3.48
C VAL A 223 -2.55 -8.39 4.36
N LEU A 224 -3.88 -8.55 4.41
CA LEU A 224 -4.53 -9.64 5.14
C LEU A 224 -4.11 -11.02 4.59
N ASP A 225 -3.94 -11.16 3.26
CA ASP A 225 -3.39 -12.38 2.65
C ASP A 225 -1.97 -12.66 3.12
N ALA A 226 -1.10 -11.63 3.15
CA ALA A 226 0.28 -11.76 3.60
C ALA A 226 0.36 -12.23 5.06
N ILE A 227 -0.44 -11.65 5.95
CA ILE A 227 -0.52 -12.05 7.36
C ILE A 227 -1.06 -13.48 7.48
N ALA A 228 -2.14 -13.80 6.77
CA ALA A 228 -2.78 -15.12 6.83
C ALA A 228 -1.88 -16.25 6.30
N ARG A 229 -0.87 -15.95 5.47
CA ARG A 229 0.13 -16.93 5.01
C ARG A 229 1.07 -17.40 6.12
N ALA A 230 1.30 -16.57 7.13
CA ALA A 230 2.15 -16.89 8.27
C ALA A 230 1.40 -17.61 9.41
N LEU A 231 0.08 -17.68 9.35
CA LEU A 231 -0.71 -18.37 10.37
C LEU A 231 -0.63 -19.90 10.22
N THR A 232 -0.61 -20.60 11.35
CA THR A 232 -0.67 -22.06 11.39
C THR A 232 -1.96 -22.58 10.75
N GLU A 233 -3.07 -21.91 10.98
CA GLU A 233 -4.35 -22.19 10.37
C GLU A 233 -4.90 -20.93 9.69
N ARG A 234 -4.99 -21.00 8.37
CA ARG A 234 -5.50 -19.89 7.56
C ARG A 234 -7.03 -19.79 7.70
N PRO A 235 -7.57 -18.60 7.98
CA PRO A 235 -9.02 -18.40 8.01
C PRO A 235 -9.67 -18.78 6.68
N LYS A 236 -10.66 -19.67 6.68
CA LYS A 236 -11.33 -20.18 5.45
C LYS A 236 -11.93 -19.07 4.58
N PHE A 237 -12.39 -17.99 5.19
CA PHE A 237 -12.93 -16.83 4.49
C PHE A 237 -11.86 -16.09 3.67
N LEU A 238 -10.60 -16.08 4.12
CA LEU A 238 -9.49 -15.43 3.44
C LEU A 238 -8.80 -16.42 2.48
N GLN A 239 -9.42 -16.69 1.34
CA GLN A 239 -8.80 -17.54 0.32
C GLN A 239 -7.47 -16.94 -0.16
N PRO A 240 -6.46 -17.77 -0.48
CA PRO A 240 -5.17 -17.30 -0.96
C PRO A 240 -5.28 -16.45 -2.23
N ILE A 241 -4.58 -15.34 -2.25
CA ILE A 241 -4.39 -14.57 -3.48
C ILE A 241 -3.22 -15.20 -4.23
N GLU A 242 -3.49 -15.88 -5.35
CA GLU A 242 -2.49 -16.66 -6.08
C GLU A 242 -1.38 -15.81 -6.70
N LYS A 243 -1.77 -14.71 -7.38
CA LYS A 243 -0.82 -13.83 -8.07
C LYS A 243 -0.37 -12.70 -7.16
N ASN A 244 0.89 -12.30 -7.31
CA ASN A 244 1.48 -11.26 -6.47
C ASN A 244 1.40 -9.85 -7.05
N TYR A 245 0.92 -9.70 -8.29
CA TYR A 245 0.71 -8.40 -8.92
C TYR A 245 -0.69 -8.31 -9.53
N LEU A 246 -1.37 -7.22 -9.21
CA LEU A 246 -2.69 -6.89 -9.70
C LEU A 246 -2.67 -5.47 -10.24
N VAL A 247 -3.19 -5.27 -11.43
CA VAL A 247 -3.34 -3.95 -12.05
C VAL A 247 -4.75 -3.83 -12.62
N TRP A 248 -5.34 -2.63 -12.53
CA TRP A 248 -6.65 -2.38 -13.12
C TRP A 248 -6.76 -0.98 -13.69
N GLY A 249 -7.68 -0.83 -14.64
CA GLY A 249 -8.08 0.45 -15.22
C GLY A 249 -9.52 0.80 -14.89
N ASN A 250 -9.75 2.00 -14.38
CA ASN A 250 -11.09 2.54 -14.15
C ASN A 250 -11.79 2.90 -15.46
N ARG A 251 -11.03 3.20 -16.50
CA ARG A 251 -11.51 3.68 -17.80
C ARG A 251 -10.82 2.96 -18.94
N PRO A 252 -11.45 2.91 -20.14
CA PRO A 252 -10.84 2.35 -21.33
C PRO A 252 -9.79 3.34 -21.93
N VAL A 253 -8.69 3.50 -21.23
CA VAL A 253 -7.51 4.26 -21.65
C VAL A 253 -6.35 3.28 -21.69
N HIS A 254 -5.60 3.28 -22.81
CA HIS A 254 -4.47 2.37 -22.98
C HIS A 254 -3.60 2.27 -21.72
N PRO A 255 -3.23 1.07 -21.25
CA PRO A 255 -3.36 -0.25 -21.89
C PRO A 255 -4.71 -0.95 -21.63
N PHE A 256 -5.67 -0.30 -21.00
CA PHE A 256 -6.98 -0.88 -20.69
C PHE A 256 -7.96 -0.67 -21.86
N SER A 257 -8.73 -1.69 -22.18
CA SER A 257 -9.73 -1.67 -23.26
C SER A 257 -11.16 -1.48 -22.76
N LYS A 258 -11.40 -1.71 -21.47
CA LYS A 258 -12.72 -1.68 -20.82
C LYS A 258 -12.69 -0.94 -19.51
N HIS A 259 -13.86 -0.47 -19.05
CA HIS A 259 -14.02 0.03 -17.68
C HIS A 259 -13.81 -1.12 -16.68
N PHE A 260 -13.09 -0.83 -15.59
CA PHE A 260 -12.80 -1.76 -14.52
C PHE A 260 -12.11 -3.06 -15.01
N GLU A 261 -11.31 -2.94 -16.06
CA GLU A 261 -10.47 -4.04 -16.51
C GLU A 261 -9.40 -4.35 -15.48
N LEU A 262 -9.27 -5.63 -15.14
CA LEU A 262 -8.36 -6.11 -14.11
C LEU A 262 -7.48 -7.22 -14.66
N GLN A 263 -6.18 -7.10 -14.44
CA GLN A 263 -5.18 -8.11 -14.82
C GLN A 263 -4.46 -8.61 -13.56
N ARG A 264 -4.13 -9.89 -13.54
CA ARG A 264 -3.40 -10.56 -12.46
C ARG A 264 -2.17 -11.24 -13.04
N ILE A 265 -1.00 -10.92 -12.51
CA ILE A 265 0.28 -11.35 -13.06
C ILE A 265 1.13 -11.92 -11.93
N GLN A 266 1.89 -12.98 -12.23
CA GLN A 266 2.93 -13.47 -11.32
C GLN A 266 4.24 -12.81 -11.72
N VAL A 267 4.80 -12.02 -10.81
CA VAL A 267 6.14 -11.46 -10.92
C VAL A 267 7.12 -12.48 -10.32
N HIS A 268 8.01 -12.99 -11.14
CA HIS A 268 9.06 -13.92 -10.73
C HIS A 268 10.35 -13.18 -10.38
N ALA A 269 11.17 -13.79 -9.53
CA ALA A 269 12.52 -13.32 -9.31
C ALA A 269 13.29 -13.36 -10.62
N GLN A 270 13.99 -12.27 -10.93
CA GLN A 270 14.79 -12.17 -12.16
C GLN A 270 16.19 -12.68 -11.87
N GLU A 271 16.73 -13.43 -12.83
CA GLU A 271 18.13 -13.84 -12.79
C GLU A 271 19.03 -12.61 -12.74
N GLY A 272 19.97 -12.59 -11.78
CA GLY A 272 20.86 -11.44 -11.56
C GLY A 272 20.21 -10.21 -10.93
N CYS A 273 19.02 -10.32 -10.34
CA CYS A 273 18.47 -9.22 -9.56
C CYS A 273 19.36 -8.92 -8.34
N LEU A 274 19.91 -7.72 -8.29
CA LEU A 274 20.85 -7.29 -7.23
C LEU A 274 20.23 -7.22 -5.82
N ILE A 275 18.91 -7.31 -5.72
CA ILE A 275 18.18 -7.19 -4.44
C ILE A 275 17.78 -8.58 -3.91
N CYS A 276 17.06 -9.39 -4.69
CA CYS A 276 16.49 -10.64 -4.21
C CYS A 276 17.12 -11.91 -4.82
N ASN A 277 17.98 -11.77 -5.80
CA ASN A 277 18.66 -12.89 -6.46
C ASN A 277 20.12 -12.52 -6.76
N ASN A 278 20.80 -12.00 -5.72
CA ASN A 278 22.26 -11.95 -5.72
C ASN A 278 22.73 -13.39 -5.70
N GLY A 279 22.96 -13.96 -6.88
CA GLY A 279 23.43 -15.33 -6.96
C GLY A 279 24.48 -15.57 -5.91
N ASP A 280 24.29 -16.60 -5.07
CA ASP A 280 25.36 -17.15 -4.26
C ASP A 280 26.49 -17.56 -5.21
N THR A 281 27.33 -16.60 -5.57
CA THR A 281 28.67 -16.89 -6.09
C THR A 281 29.48 -17.36 -4.90
N GLN A 282 29.31 -18.65 -4.60
CA GLN A 282 30.35 -19.39 -3.89
C GLN A 282 31.59 -19.50 -4.77
#